data_6a1a9469e0d3d574c0a54211b8f49f20
#
_entry.id   6a1a9469e0d3d574c0a54211b8f49f20
#
_cell.length_a   1.000
_cell.length_b   1.000
_cell.length_c   1.000
_cell.angle_alpha   90.00
_cell.angle_beta   90.00
_cell.angle_gamma   90.00
#
_symmetry.space_group_name_H-M   'P 1'
#
loop_
_entity.id
_entity.type
_entity.pdbx_description
1 polymer ?
#
loop_
_entity_poly.entity_id
_entity_poly.type
_entity_poly.pdbx_seq_one_letter_code
_entity_poly.pdbx_strand_id
1 'polypeptide(L)'
;MLAIGSVSCALIMAPVLNMLAVSYGIGPRTAEHPQSLEAAQANLMASVANGLFGGHLPWGMIGLGAVIGIAIIIFDQILKARNAPFRVPVLAAAIGIYLPLETMVPIFLGGLLSYLVTRSFGPGLSEDEVEKRNRTGTLFAAGLITGEALMGIFIGAAIYFSKNREVLALPDAGQLGGALGEWVGLLVLGVVAYWMYSVGKRKPN
;
A
#
# COMPACT_ATOMS: atom_id res chain seq x y z
N MET A 1 -1.18 -18.34 -23.88
CA MET A 1 -1.94 -17.70 -22.78
C MET A 1 -1.28 -16.42 -22.31
N LEU A 2 0.01 -16.40 -21.90
CA LEU A 2 0.73 -15.20 -21.45
C LEU A 2 0.72 -14.05 -22.46
N ALA A 3 1.01 -14.30 -23.74
CA ALA A 3 1.02 -13.26 -24.77
C ALA A 3 -0.36 -12.60 -24.98
N ILE A 4 -1.43 -13.41 -24.97
CA ILE A 4 -2.80 -12.89 -25.10
C ILE A 4 -3.15 -12.04 -23.88
N GLY A 5 -2.80 -12.50 -22.67
CA GLY A 5 -3.01 -11.75 -21.43
C GLY A 5 -2.25 -10.43 -21.42
N SER A 6 -0.98 -10.41 -21.85
CA SER A 6 -0.18 -9.19 -21.92
C SER A 6 -0.75 -8.16 -22.91
N VAL A 7 -1.16 -8.60 -24.09
CA VAL A 7 -1.76 -7.72 -25.10
C VAL A 7 -3.11 -7.17 -24.63
N SER A 8 -3.97 -8.03 -24.06
CA SER A 8 -5.26 -7.60 -23.50
C SER A 8 -5.07 -6.61 -22.36
N CYS A 9 -4.12 -6.86 -21.46
CA CYS A 9 -3.79 -5.95 -20.38
C CYS A 9 -3.31 -4.60 -20.90
N ALA A 10 -2.41 -4.57 -21.88
CA ALA A 10 -1.87 -3.34 -22.46
C ALA A 10 -2.98 -2.50 -23.14
N LEU A 11 -3.91 -3.14 -23.84
CA LEU A 11 -5.03 -2.47 -24.49
C LEU A 11 -5.98 -1.79 -23.49
N ILE A 12 -6.22 -2.42 -22.34
CA ILE A 12 -7.11 -1.88 -21.31
C ILE A 12 -6.38 -0.87 -20.43
N MET A 13 -5.13 -1.14 -20.06
CA MET A 13 -4.39 -0.30 -19.13
C MET A 13 -4.04 1.07 -19.71
N ALA A 14 -3.72 1.16 -21.00
CA ALA A 14 -3.36 2.43 -21.62
C ALA A 14 -4.48 3.49 -21.50
N PRO A 15 -5.75 3.21 -21.90
CA PRO A 15 -6.83 4.17 -21.71
C PRO A 15 -7.16 4.43 -20.23
N VAL A 16 -7.08 3.41 -19.35
CA VAL A 16 -7.33 3.58 -17.91
C VAL A 16 -6.28 4.50 -17.28
N LEU A 17 -5.00 4.29 -17.58
CA LEU A 17 -3.92 5.16 -17.08
C LEU A 17 -4.06 6.59 -17.60
N ASN A 18 -4.41 6.77 -18.86
CA ASN A 18 -4.65 8.11 -19.42
C ASN A 18 -5.85 8.80 -18.72
N MET A 19 -6.92 8.06 -18.48
CA MET A 19 -8.07 8.56 -17.73
C MET A 19 -7.69 8.97 -16.30
N LEU A 20 -6.94 8.15 -15.58
CA LEU A 20 -6.47 8.45 -14.23
C LEU A 20 -5.50 9.64 -14.21
N ALA A 21 -4.60 9.73 -15.21
CA ALA A 21 -3.66 10.83 -15.34
C ALA A 21 -4.40 12.17 -15.54
N VAL A 22 -5.47 12.18 -16.32
CA VAL A 22 -6.30 13.39 -16.56
C VAL A 22 -7.14 13.73 -15.33
N SER A 23 -7.69 12.72 -14.64
CA SER A 23 -8.61 12.94 -13.51
C SER A 23 -7.90 13.35 -12.23
N TYR A 24 -6.81 12.68 -11.89
CA TYR A 24 -6.07 12.90 -10.64
C TYR A 24 -4.70 13.53 -10.85
N GLY A 25 -4.07 13.33 -12.00
CA GLY A 25 -2.64 13.55 -12.20
C GLY A 25 -1.83 12.34 -11.71
N ILE A 26 -0.69 12.09 -12.34
CA ILE A 26 0.25 11.04 -11.92
C ILE A 26 1.60 11.71 -11.70
N GLY A 27 2.18 11.52 -10.50
CA GLY A 27 3.49 12.07 -10.16
C GLY A 27 3.52 12.71 -8.77
N PRO A 28 4.62 13.44 -8.44
CA PRO A 28 4.72 14.10 -7.15
C PRO A 28 3.62 15.15 -6.99
N ARG A 29 3.10 15.27 -5.78
CA ARG A 29 2.07 16.27 -5.45
C ARG A 29 2.62 17.67 -5.67
N THR A 30 1.95 18.43 -6.51
CA THR A 30 2.26 19.83 -6.80
C THR A 30 1.10 20.73 -6.39
N ALA A 31 1.33 22.04 -6.32
CA ALA A 31 0.26 23.00 -6.01
C ALA A 31 -0.91 22.93 -7.01
N GLU A 32 -0.64 22.54 -8.27
CA GLU A 32 -1.66 22.38 -9.32
C GLU A 32 -2.41 21.04 -9.20
N HIS A 33 -1.76 20.01 -8.65
CA HIS A 33 -2.33 18.68 -8.45
C HIS A 33 -2.05 18.15 -7.04
N PRO A 34 -2.73 18.69 -6.02
CA PRO A 34 -2.50 18.30 -4.62
C PRO A 34 -2.94 16.86 -4.30
N GLN A 35 -3.79 16.29 -5.14
CA GLN A 35 -4.32 14.91 -5.03
C GLN A 35 -3.72 13.97 -6.07
N SER A 36 -2.54 14.29 -6.65
CA SER A 36 -1.91 13.41 -7.63
C SER A 36 -1.61 12.04 -7.02
N LEU A 37 -1.80 11.01 -7.86
CA LEU A 37 -1.45 9.64 -7.51
C LEU A 37 0.07 9.49 -7.52
N GLU A 38 0.65 9.20 -6.37
CA GLU A 38 2.08 8.96 -6.25
C GLU A 38 2.44 7.61 -6.88
N ALA A 39 3.20 7.65 -7.96
CA ALA A 39 3.74 6.46 -8.62
C ALA A 39 5.16 6.16 -8.11
N ALA A 40 5.30 5.80 -6.84
CA ALA A 40 6.57 5.60 -6.17
C ALA A 40 7.52 4.66 -6.94
N GLN A 41 7.02 3.52 -7.41
CA GLN A 41 7.82 2.56 -8.19
C GLN A 41 8.23 3.12 -9.57
N ALA A 42 7.35 3.84 -10.25
CA ALA A 42 7.66 4.48 -11.52
C ALA A 42 8.72 5.57 -11.35
N ASN A 43 8.63 6.38 -10.29
CA ASN A 43 9.63 7.39 -9.96
C ASN A 43 11.00 6.79 -9.66
N LEU A 44 11.06 5.66 -8.95
CA LEU A 44 12.30 4.91 -8.75
C LEU A 44 12.92 4.45 -10.07
N MET A 45 12.12 3.82 -10.92
CA MET A 45 12.60 3.35 -12.24
C MET A 45 13.04 4.52 -13.12
N ALA A 46 12.30 5.63 -13.12
CA ALA A 46 12.67 6.84 -13.83
C ALA A 46 14.00 7.43 -13.31
N SER A 47 14.19 7.44 -11.98
CA SER A 47 15.43 7.94 -11.37
C SER A 47 16.63 7.06 -11.75
N VAL A 48 16.47 5.74 -11.74
CA VAL A 48 17.51 4.80 -12.18
C VAL A 48 17.81 4.99 -13.67
N ALA A 49 16.77 5.07 -14.51
CA ALA A 49 16.95 5.29 -15.95
C ALA A 49 17.65 6.62 -16.25
N ASN A 50 17.20 7.71 -15.64
CA ASN A 50 17.81 9.02 -15.78
C ASN A 50 19.28 9.03 -15.29
N GLY A 51 19.56 8.33 -14.20
CA GLY A 51 20.93 8.17 -13.71
C GLY A 51 21.84 7.43 -14.69
N LEU A 52 21.32 6.34 -15.29
CA LEU A 52 22.09 5.53 -16.26
C LEU A 52 22.31 6.25 -17.60
N PHE A 53 21.27 6.89 -18.14
CA PHE A 53 21.34 7.54 -19.45
C PHE A 53 21.76 9.00 -19.37
N GLY A 54 21.47 9.71 -18.28
CA GLY A 54 21.85 11.10 -18.05
C GLY A 54 23.26 11.31 -17.49
N GLY A 55 23.99 10.24 -17.15
CA GLY A 55 25.38 10.28 -16.72
C GLY A 55 25.64 10.84 -15.30
N HIS A 56 24.62 11.18 -14.54
CA HIS A 56 24.74 11.77 -13.20
C HIS A 56 24.06 10.90 -12.13
N LEU A 57 24.61 9.72 -11.89
CA LEU A 57 24.22 8.91 -10.74
C LEU A 57 24.82 9.50 -9.45
N PRO A 58 24.03 9.67 -8.39
CA PRO A 58 24.53 10.10 -7.08
C PRO A 58 25.26 8.93 -6.39
N TRP A 59 26.45 8.56 -6.86
CA TRP A 59 27.23 7.41 -6.38
C TRP A 59 27.44 7.41 -4.87
N GLY A 60 27.57 8.59 -4.25
CA GLY A 60 27.70 8.72 -2.81
C GLY A 60 26.44 8.22 -2.06
N MET A 61 25.25 8.56 -2.55
CA MET A 61 23.99 8.09 -1.95
C MET A 61 23.77 6.60 -2.21
N ILE A 62 24.14 6.10 -3.38
CA ILE A 62 24.07 4.68 -3.71
C ILE A 62 25.01 3.88 -2.80
N GLY A 63 26.24 4.36 -2.62
CA GLY A 63 27.20 3.76 -1.71
C GLY A 63 26.71 3.73 -0.25
N LEU A 64 26.16 4.83 0.22
CA LEU A 64 25.57 4.90 1.57
C LEU A 64 24.40 3.88 1.71
N GLY A 65 23.50 3.83 0.73
CA GLY A 65 22.40 2.85 0.71
C GLY A 65 22.89 1.41 0.71
N ALA A 66 23.95 1.10 -0.04
CA ALA A 66 24.57 -0.22 -0.04
C ALA A 66 25.16 -0.59 1.32
N VAL A 67 25.85 0.33 1.99
CA VAL A 67 26.40 0.11 3.35
C VAL A 67 25.28 -0.15 4.35
N ILE A 68 24.19 0.65 4.33
CA ILE A 68 23.02 0.45 5.19
C ILE A 68 22.38 -0.91 4.90
N GLY A 69 22.21 -1.28 3.61
CA GLY A 69 21.65 -2.56 3.21
C GLY A 69 22.47 -3.74 3.73
N ILE A 70 23.80 -3.70 3.60
CA ILE A 70 24.71 -4.71 4.11
C ILE A 70 24.60 -4.82 5.65
N ALA A 71 24.57 -3.69 6.34
CA ALA A 71 24.44 -3.65 7.79
C ALA A 71 23.13 -4.33 8.25
N ILE A 72 22.01 -4.06 7.57
CA ILE A 72 20.70 -4.69 7.87
C ILE A 72 20.75 -6.21 7.59
N ILE A 73 21.39 -6.63 6.48
CA ILE A 73 21.57 -8.05 6.17
C ILE A 73 22.34 -8.76 7.28
N ILE A 74 23.47 -8.20 7.70
CA ILE A 74 24.27 -8.76 8.77
C ILE A 74 23.46 -8.84 10.07
N PHE A 75 22.73 -7.80 10.40
CA PHE A 75 21.86 -7.75 11.57
C PHE A 75 20.76 -8.83 11.53
N ASP A 76 20.07 -9.01 10.40
CA ASP A 76 19.06 -10.07 10.22
C ASP A 76 19.68 -11.47 10.32
N GLN A 77 20.89 -11.68 9.78
CA GLN A 77 21.58 -12.96 9.89
C GLN A 77 21.98 -13.27 11.34
N ILE A 78 22.41 -12.27 12.11
CA ILE A 78 22.71 -12.44 13.55
C ILE A 78 21.44 -12.81 14.32
N LEU A 79 20.31 -12.15 14.05
CA LEU A 79 19.01 -12.46 14.64
C LEU A 79 18.59 -13.90 14.31
N LYS A 80 18.77 -14.33 13.06
CA LYS A 80 18.50 -15.70 12.62
C LYS A 80 19.37 -16.71 13.39
N ALA A 81 20.67 -16.46 13.49
CA ALA A 81 21.60 -17.35 14.19
C ALA A 81 21.28 -17.49 15.69
N ARG A 82 20.70 -16.44 16.28
CA ARG A 82 20.27 -16.44 17.70
C ARG A 82 18.85 -16.97 17.91
N ASN A 83 18.17 -17.48 16.87
CA ASN A 83 16.76 -17.90 16.91
C ASN A 83 15.84 -16.86 17.57
N ALA A 84 16.10 -15.57 17.32
CA ALA A 84 15.28 -14.51 17.85
C ALA A 84 13.83 -14.61 17.30
N PRO A 85 12.80 -14.35 18.13
CA PRO A 85 11.39 -14.38 17.70
C PRO A 85 11.03 -13.29 16.70
N PHE A 86 11.97 -12.40 16.42
CA PHE A 86 11.81 -11.22 15.58
C PHE A 86 12.87 -11.22 14.48
N ARG A 87 12.46 -10.87 13.27
CA ARG A 87 13.29 -10.77 12.07
C ARG A 87 13.18 -9.38 11.48
N VAL A 88 14.24 -8.91 10.84
CA VAL A 88 14.26 -7.62 10.10
C VAL A 88 14.52 -7.89 8.62
N PRO A 89 13.46 -8.17 7.82
CA PRO A 89 13.63 -8.35 6.39
C PRO A 89 14.18 -7.08 5.74
N VAL A 90 15.25 -7.20 4.97
CA VAL A 90 15.94 -6.07 4.31
C VAL A 90 14.99 -5.28 3.42
N LEU A 91 14.11 -6.00 2.70
CA LEU A 91 13.12 -5.38 1.81
C LEU A 91 12.11 -4.52 2.60
N ALA A 92 11.65 -4.99 3.76
CA ALA A 92 10.74 -4.21 4.60
C ALA A 92 11.41 -2.95 5.17
N ALA A 93 12.69 -3.05 5.57
CA ALA A 93 13.46 -1.91 6.01
C ALA A 93 13.66 -0.88 4.88
N ALA A 94 14.00 -1.34 3.66
CA ALA A 94 14.16 -0.49 2.49
C ALA A 94 12.85 0.24 2.13
N ILE A 95 11.72 -0.46 2.15
CA ILE A 95 10.39 0.13 1.93
C ILE A 95 10.09 1.17 3.01
N GLY A 96 10.41 0.88 4.29
CA GLY A 96 10.21 1.79 5.41
C GLY A 96 11.05 3.08 5.32
N ILE A 97 12.22 3.04 4.70
CA ILE A 97 13.06 4.22 4.46
C ILE A 97 12.52 5.03 3.27
N TYR A 98 11.97 4.36 2.26
CA TYR A 98 11.58 4.98 1.00
C TYR A 98 10.17 5.59 1.03
N LEU A 99 9.21 4.94 1.68
CA LEU A 99 7.81 5.39 1.68
C LEU A 99 7.56 6.53 2.68
N PRO A 100 6.67 7.47 2.35
CA PRO A 100 6.24 8.52 3.27
C PRO A 100 5.60 7.96 4.54
N LEU A 101 5.71 8.70 5.64
CA LEU A 101 5.15 8.29 6.94
C LEU A 101 3.64 8.05 6.88
N GLU A 102 2.93 8.83 6.06
CA GLU A 102 1.49 8.69 5.82
C GLU A 102 1.11 7.27 5.36
N THR A 103 1.95 6.63 4.55
CA THR A 103 1.76 5.26 4.07
C THR A 103 2.25 4.22 5.09
N MET A 104 3.27 4.55 5.87
CA MET A 104 3.87 3.65 6.84
C MET A 104 2.97 3.40 8.06
N VAL A 105 2.27 4.42 8.55
CA VAL A 105 1.39 4.31 9.71
C VAL A 105 0.29 3.26 9.53
N PRO A 106 -0.49 3.25 8.43
CA PRO A 106 -1.48 2.19 8.19
C PRO A 106 -0.88 0.79 8.08
N ILE A 107 0.30 0.66 7.45
CA ILE A 107 1.02 -0.63 7.35
C ILE A 107 1.41 -1.14 8.73
N PHE A 108 1.94 -0.27 9.59
CA PHE A 108 2.27 -0.62 10.97
C PHE A 108 1.04 -1.05 11.76
N LEU A 109 -0.05 -0.30 11.67
CA LEU A 109 -1.32 -0.63 12.33
C LEU A 109 -1.89 -1.97 11.83
N GLY A 110 -1.80 -2.25 10.52
CA GLY A 110 -2.17 -3.53 9.93
C GLY A 110 -1.32 -4.69 10.47
N GLY A 111 -0.01 -4.50 10.60
CA GLY A 111 0.90 -5.46 11.21
C GLY A 111 0.59 -5.72 12.68
N LEU A 112 0.32 -4.67 13.45
CA LEU A 112 -0.10 -4.77 14.84
C LEU A 112 -1.42 -5.54 14.98
N LEU A 113 -2.39 -5.24 14.12
CA LEU A 113 -3.68 -5.94 14.08
C LEU A 113 -3.49 -7.43 13.79
N SER A 114 -2.66 -7.78 12.81
CA SER A 114 -2.32 -9.16 12.46
C SER A 114 -1.68 -9.89 13.66
N TYR A 115 -0.77 -9.22 14.36
CA TYR A 115 -0.15 -9.76 15.58
C TYR A 115 -1.19 -10.02 16.68
N LEU A 116 -2.11 -9.09 16.91
CA LEU A 116 -3.18 -9.23 17.92
C LEU A 116 -4.14 -10.38 17.55
N VAL A 117 -4.49 -10.52 16.26
CA VAL A 117 -5.30 -11.63 15.76
C VAL A 117 -4.60 -12.96 16.02
N THR A 118 -3.34 -13.09 15.62
CA THR A 118 -2.56 -14.32 15.81
C THR A 118 -2.41 -14.67 17.29
N ARG A 119 -2.14 -13.68 18.14
CA ARG A 119 -2.05 -13.89 19.59
C ARG A 119 -3.39 -14.31 20.22
N SER A 120 -4.51 -13.93 19.63
CA SER A 120 -5.86 -14.29 20.11
C SER A 120 -6.26 -15.74 19.80
N PHE A 121 -5.47 -16.47 19.02
CA PHE A 121 -5.80 -17.85 18.62
C PHE A 121 -5.65 -18.87 19.77
N GLY A 122 -5.02 -18.52 20.88
CA GLY A 122 -4.83 -19.39 22.04
C GLY A 122 -3.77 -20.48 21.85
N PRO A 123 -3.25 -21.06 22.94
CA PRO A 123 -2.30 -22.15 22.89
C PRO A 123 -2.99 -23.45 22.46
N GLY A 124 -2.40 -24.19 21.52
CA GLY A 124 -2.85 -25.52 21.13
C GLY A 124 -3.35 -25.68 19.70
N LEU A 125 -3.27 -24.64 18.87
CA LEU A 125 -3.53 -24.76 17.43
C LEU A 125 -2.29 -25.31 16.71
N SER A 126 -2.54 -26.19 15.73
CA SER A 126 -1.47 -26.64 14.83
C SER A 126 -1.02 -25.50 13.91
N GLU A 127 0.22 -25.58 13.42
CA GLU A 127 0.76 -24.59 12.48
C GLU A 127 -0.13 -24.44 11.25
N ASP A 128 -0.70 -25.54 10.74
CA ASP A 128 -1.63 -25.55 9.61
C ASP A 128 -2.93 -24.79 9.89
N GLU A 129 -3.44 -24.86 11.10
CA GLU A 129 -4.67 -24.12 11.48
C GLU A 129 -4.41 -22.62 11.63
N VAL A 130 -3.25 -22.25 12.14
CA VAL A 130 -2.80 -20.86 12.23
C VAL A 130 -2.62 -20.29 10.82
N GLU A 131 -1.99 -21.04 9.91
CA GLU A 131 -1.81 -20.63 8.53
C GLU A 131 -3.15 -20.45 7.79
N LYS A 132 -4.09 -21.39 7.94
CA LYS A 132 -5.43 -21.27 7.33
C LYS A 132 -6.19 -20.04 7.82
N ARG A 133 -6.11 -19.70 9.11
CA ARG A 133 -6.74 -18.50 9.67
C ARG A 133 -6.08 -17.22 9.16
N ASN A 134 -4.76 -17.18 9.15
CA ASN A 134 -4.01 -16.06 8.60
C ASN A 134 -4.33 -15.85 7.11
N ARG A 135 -4.47 -16.93 6.35
CA ARG A 135 -4.88 -16.88 4.94
C ARG A 135 -6.26 -16.25 4.76
N THR A 136 -7.23 -16.55 5.62
CA THR A 136 -8.57 -15.94 5.56
C THR A 136 -8.48 -14.43 5.79
N GLY A 137 -7.73 -13.98 6.79
CA GLY A 137 -7.48 -12.55 7.04
C GLY A 137 -6.78 -11.86 5.87
N THR A 138 -5.76 -12.52 5.30
CA THR A 138 -5.03 -12.00 4.14
C THR A 138 -5.92 -11.88 2.90
N LEU A 139 -6.77 -12.87 2.64
CA LEU A 139 -7.72 -12.82 1.51
C LEU A 139 -8.74 -11.70 1.68
N PHE A 140 -9.23 -11.50 2.91
CA PHE A 140 -10.14 -10.39 3.20
C PHE A 140 -9.47 -9.03 2.98
N ALA A 141 -8.24 -8.85 3.48
CA ALA A 141 -7.47 -7.63 3.26
C ALA A 141 -7.17 -7.40 1.76
N ALA A 142 -6.82 -8.44 1.03
CA ALA A 142 -6.63 -8.36 -0.43
C ALA A 142 -7.92 -7.95 -1.15
N GLY A 143 -9.08 -8.44 -0.70
CA GLY A 143 -10.39 -8.02 -1.22
C GLY A 143 -10.66 -6.53 -0.99
N LEU A 144 -10.32 -5.99 0.18
CA LEU A 144 -10.45 -4.56 0.47
C LEU A 144 -9.56 -3.71 -0.43
N ILE A 145 -8.30 -4.10 -0.62
CA ILE A 145 -7.35 -3.41 -1.53
C ILE A 145 -7.88 -3.42 -2.96
N THR A 146 -8.36 -4.57 -3.43
CA THR A 146 -8.94 -4.67 -4.78
C THR A 146 -10.19 -3.81 -4.92
N GLY A 147 -11.05 -3.80 -3.89
CA GLY A 147 -12.26 -2.96 -3.87
C GLY A 147 -11.94 -1.47 -3.92
N GLU A 148 -10.94 -1.03 -3.17
CA GLU A 148 -10.44 0.35 -3.21
C GLU A 148 -9.94 0.73 -4.62
N ALA A 149 -9.11 -0.13 -5.22
CA ALA A 149 -8.57 0.12 -6.55
C ALA A 149 -9.69 0.23 -7.62
N LEU A 150 -10.67 -0.68 -7.57
CA LEU A 150 -11.82 -0.62 -8.49
C LEU A 150 -12.68 0.63 -8.27
N MET A 151 -12.90 1.01 -7.02
CA MET A 151 -13.65 2.23 -6.70
C MET A 151 -12.88 3.49 -7.15
N GLY A 152 -11.57 3.51 -7.00
CA GLY A 152 -10.72 4.59 -7.51
C GLY A 152 -10.82 4.75 -9.03
N ILE A 153 -10.84 3.65 -9.78
CA ILE A 153 -11.07 3.67 -11.23
C ILE A 153 -12.47 4.17 -11.57
N PHE A 154 -13.49 3.73 -10.83
CA PHE A 154 -14.87 4.17 -11.04
C PHE A 154 -15.04 5.68 -10.81
N ILE A 155 -14.49 6.20 -9.71
CA ILE A 155 -14.48 7.62 -9.38
C ILE A 155 -13.71 8.41 -10.46
N GLY A 156 -12.53 7.91 -10.86
CA GLY A 156 -11.74 8.51 -11.95
C GLY A 156 -12.51 8.58 -13.27
N ALA A 157 -13.25 7.53 -13.62
CA ALA A 157 -14.12 7.54 -14.80
C ALA A 157 -15.24 8.59 -14.68
N ALA A 158 -15.90 8.66 -13.53
CA ALA A 158 -16.95 9.66 -13.29
C ALA A 158 -16.41 11.09 -13.43
N ILE A 159 -15.23 11.39 -12.89
CA ILE A 159 -14.57 12.70 -13.04
C ILE A 159 -14.18 12.96 -14.50
N TYR A 160 -13.64 11.96 -15.19
CA TYR A 160 -13.21 12.10 -16.59
C TYR A 160 -14.38 12.45 -17.52
N PHE A 161 -15.51 11.74 -17.39
CA PHE A 161 -16.68 11.96 -18.24
C PHE A 161 -17.47 13.21 -17.88
N SER A 162 -17.57 13.55 -16.58
CA SER A 162 -18.29 14.74 -16.13
C SER A 162 -17.47 16.02 -16.26
N LYS A 163 -16.13 15.91 -16.41
CA LYS A 163 -15.17 17.02 -16.35
C LYS A 163 -15.29 17.87 -15.06
N ASN A 164 -15.91 17.31 -14.05
CA ASN A 164 -16.10 17.95 -12.75
C ASN A 164 -15.51 17.05 -11.66
N ARG A 165 -14.54 17.56 -10.91
CA ARG A 165 -13.91 16.82 -9.80
C ARG A 165 -14.85 16.59 -8.61
N GLU A 166 -15.88 17.41 -8.50
CA GLU A 166 -16.84 17.35 -7.41
C GLU A 166 -18.12 16.56 -7.76
N VAL A 167 -18.14 15.86 -8.89
CA VAL A 167 -19.34 15.14 -9.36
C VAL A 167 -19.91 14.13 -8.36
N LEU A 168 -19.05 13.55 -7.53
CA LEU A 168 -19.42 12.62 -6.47
C LEU A 168 -19.21 13.20 -5.06
N ALA A 169 -18.92 14.49 -4.94
CA ALA A 169 -18.82 15.16 -3.66
C ALA A 169 -20.21 15.27 -3.01
N LEU A 170 -20.30 14.90 -1.75
CA LEU A 170 -21.50 15.12 -0.97
C LEU A 170 -21.71 16.63 -0.80
N PRO A 171 -22.93 17.16 -0.97
CA PRO A 171 -23.22 18.60 -0.97
C PRO A 171 -22.73 19.34 0.30
N ASP A 172 -22.66 18.66 1.43
CA ASP A 172 -22.25 19.21 2.72
C ASP A 172 -20.86 18.74 3.16
N ALA A 173 -20.09 18.05 2.31
CA ALA A 173 -18.77 17.54 2.68
C ALA A 173 -17.79 18.68 3.08
N GLY A 174 -17.98 19.89 2.55
CA GLY A 174 -17.20 21.06 2.94
C GLY A 174 -17.47 21.53 4.37
N GLN A 175 -18.68 21.37 4.88
CA GLN A 175 -19.03 21.68 6.27
C GLN A 175 -18.67 20.55 7.24
N LEU A 176 -18.73 19.29 6.80
CA LEU A 176 -18.25 18.10 7.51
C LEU A 176 -16.73 17.91 7.43
N GLY A 177 -16.06 18.60 6.49
CA GLY A 177 -14.61 18.53 6.25
C GLY A 177 -13.73 19.24 7.29
N GLY A 178 -14.33 19.84 8.36
CA GLY A 178 -13.61 20.28 9.52
C GLY A 178 -13.32 19.12 10.50
N ALA A 179 -13.11 19.42 11.75
CA ALA A 179 -12.80 18.45 12.81
C ALA A 179 -13.77 17.23 12.86
N LEU A 180 -15.03 17.39 12.43
CA LEU A 180 -15.99 16.29 12.36
C LEU A 180 -15.64 15.26 11.27
N GLY A 181 -15.12 15.67 10.11
CA GLY A 181 -14.72 14.78 9.04
C GLY A 181 -13.53 13.89 9.43
N GLU A 182 -12.58 14.45 10.18
CA GLU A 182 -11.44 13.70 10.71
C GLU A 182 -11.89 12.59 11.69
N TRP A 183 -12.84 12.90 12.58
CA TRP A 183 -13.41 11.93 13.53
C TRP A 183 -14.21 10.84 12.83
N VAL A 184 -14.96 11.17 11.79
CA VAL A 184 -15.68 10.19 10.98
C VAL A 184 -14.70 9.25 10.28
N GLY A 185 -13.59 9.77 9.74
CA GLY A 185 -12.53 8.95 9.15
C GLY A 185 -11.91 7.97 10.16
N LEU A 186 -11.62 8.43 11.37
CA LEU A 186 -11.13 7.58 12.46
C LEU A 186 -12.15 6.51 12.88
N LEU A 187 -13.43 6.86 12.94
CA LEU A 187 -14.50 5.90 13.25
C LEU A 187 -14.58 4.81 12.18
N VAL A 188 -14.57 5.19 10.90
CA VAL A 188 -14.59 4.24 9.78
C VAL A 188 -13.36 3.32 9.83
N LEU A 189 -12.17 3.89 10.07
CA LEU A 189 -10.94 3.11 10.25
C LEU A 189 -11.09 2.10 11.40
N GLY A 190 -11.64 2.53 12.55
CA GLY A 190 -11.90 1.66 13.70
C GLY A 190 -12.88 0.53 13.38
N VAL A 191 -13.96 0.82 12.65
CA VAL A 191 -14.94 -0.18 12.22
C VAL A 191 -14.30 -1.21 11.27
N VAL A 192 -13.52 -0.75 10.30
CA VAL A 192 -12.80 -1.63 9.36
C VAL A 192 -11.77 -2.49 10.09
N ALA A 193 -11.00 -1.91 11.02
CA ALA A 193 -10.04 -2.63 11.83
C ALA A 193 -10.72 -3.70 12.70
N TYR A 194 -11.84 -3.35 13.34
CA TYR A 194 -12.66 -4.31 14.10
C TYR A 194 -13.21 -5.43 13.22
N TRP A 195 -13.67 -5.10 12.02
CA TRP A 195 -14.18 -6.08 11.06
C TRP A 195 -13.07 -7.02 10.60
N MET A 196 -11.89 -6.50 10.25
CA MET A 196 -10.72 -7.30 9.92
C MET A 196 -10.33 -8.24 11.08
N TYR A 197 -10.31 -7.72 12.30
CA TYR A 197 -10.05 -8.52 13.50
C TYR A 197 -11.07 -9.65 13.66
N SER A 198 -12.35 -9.35 13.51
CA SER A 198 -13.45 -10.33 13.65
C SER A 198 -13.41 -11.43 12.58
N VAL A 199 -13.07 -11.06 11.34
CA VAL A 199 -12.91 -12.01 10.22
C VAL A 199 -11.70 -12.90 10.44
N GLY A 200 -10.55 -12.32 10.84
CA GLY A 200 -9.33 -13.07 11.12
C GLY A 200 -9.49 -14.05 12.29
N LYS A 201 -10.37 -13.77 13.24
CA LYS A 201 -10.63 -14.64 14.39
C LYS A 201 -11.62 -15.78 14.09
N ARG A 202 -12.38 -15.71 12.99
CA ARG A 202 -13.34 -16.78 12.63
C ARG A 202 -12.60 -18.08 12.32
N LYS A 203 -13.15 -19.19 12.82
CA LYS A 203 -12.68 -20.52 12.43
C LYS A 203 -12.95 -20.71 10.94
N PRO A 204 -11.98 -21.15 10.15
CA PRO A 204 -12.25 -21.59 8.78
C PRO A 204 -13.21 -22.80 8.84
N ASN A 205 -14.25 -22.76 8.02
CA ASN A 205 -15.13 -23.93 7.80
C ASN A 205 -14.38 -25.02 7.07
#